data_178c3281133cd809f161d448bec6d408
#
_entry.id   178c3281133cd809f161d448bec6d408
#
_cell.length_a   1.000
_cell.length_b   1.000
_cell.length_c   1.000
_cell.angle_alpha   90.00
_cell.angle_beta   90.00
_cell.angle_gamma   90.00
#
_symmetry.space_group_name_H-M   'P 1'
#
loop_
_entity.id
_entity.type
_entity.pdbx_description
1 polymer ?
#
loop_
_entity_poly.entity_id
_entity_poly.type
_entity_poly.pdbx_seq_one_letter_code
_entity_poly.pdbx_strand_id
1 'polypeptide(L)'
;SLDENIGKIKLVPQDIGRVILNLLNNAFYAVNEKKKLNPTQPYDPTVTISTQKHDKTIEIKIADNGNGIPDTLKEKIFQPFFTTKPTGQGTGLGLSLSYDIVTKGHAGELKLETTAGQGSAFTIVLPSQ
;
A
#
# COMPACT_ATOMS: atom_id res chain seq x y z
N SER A 1 -3.33 -12.03 -7.64
CA SER A 1 -2.63 -12.81 -8.65
C SER A 1 -1.35 -12.11 -9.08
N LEU A 2 -0.38 -12.88 -9.49
CA LEU A 2 0.90 -12.37 -9.94
C LEU A 2 1.05 -12.58 -11.45
N ASP A 3 1.56 -11.57 -12.13
CA ASP A 3 1.80 -11.64 -13.56
C ASP A 3 3.10 -12.41 -13.82
N GLU A 4 2.99 -13.56 -14.49
CA GLU A 4 4.14 -14.42 -14.80
C GLU A 4 5.03 -13.85 -15.90
N ASN A 5 4.55 -12.83 -16.61
CA ASN A 5 5.30 -12.22 -17.71
C ASN A 5 6.18 -11.07 -17.27
N ILE A 6 6.32 -10.85 -15.96
CA ILE A 6 7.24 -9.82 -15.45
C ILE A 6 8.66 -10.20 -15.82
N GLY A 7 9.32 -9.32 -16.60
CA GLY A 7 10.72 -9.47 -16.93
C GLY A 7 11.64 -8.97 -15.82
N LYS A 8 12.89 -8.80 -16.17
CA LYS A 8 13.89 -8.27 -15.23
C LYS A 8 13.66 -6.78 -15.01
N ILE A 9 13.76 -6.36 -13.76
CA ILE A 9 13.75 -4.93 -13.40
C ILE A 9 14.95 -4.62 -12.53
N LYS A 10 15.41 -3.37 -12.59
CA LYS A 10 16.43 -2.88 -11.67
C LYS A 10 15.77 -2.44 -10.38
N LEU A 11 16.08 -3.12 -9.29
CA LEU A 11 15.57 -2.74 -7.98
C LEU A 11 16.57 -3.19 -6.91
N VAL A 12 16.43 -2.60 -5.73
CA VAL A 12 17.10 -3.07 -4.53
C VAL A 12 16.10 -3.99 -3.82
N PRO A 13 16.29 -5.33 -3.88
CA PRO A 13 15.25 -6.25 -3.40
C PRO A 13 14.85 -6.04 -1.95
N GLN A 14 15.80 -5.71 -1.08
CA GLN A 14 15.52 -5.47 0.33
C GLN A 14 14.63 -4.24 0.52
N ASP A 15 14.87 -3.18 -0.25
CA ASP A 15 14.10 -1.94 -0.13
C ASP A 15 12.68 -2.11 -0.65
N ILE A 16 12.52 -2.75 -1.81
CA ILE A 16 11.19 -3.02 -2.37
C ILE A 16 10.44 -4.02 -1.50
N GLY A 17 11.11 -5.03 -0.97
CA GLY A 17 10.49 -5.97 -0.03
C GLY A 17 9.96 -5.25 1.21
N ARG A 18 10.70 -4.27 1.72
CA ARG A 18 10.26 -3.45 2.84
C ARG A 18 9.03 -2.62 2.51
N VAL A 19 8.97 -2.04 1.31
CA VAL A 19 7.80 -1.29 0.84
C VAL A 19 6.58 -2.20 0.81
N ILE A 20 6.70 -3.37 0.18
CA ILE A 20 5.60 -4.33 0.09
C ILE A 20 5.12 -4.73 1.48
N LEU A 21 6.05 -5.04 2.38
CA LEU A 21 5.71 -5.42 3.76
C LEU A 21 4.99 -4.29 4.50
N ASN A 22 5.46 -3.06 4.36
CA ASN A 22 4.80 -1.91 4.97
C ASN A 22 3.38 -1.73 4.46
N LEU A 23 3.17 -1.85 3.15
CA LEU A 23 1.84 -1.71 2.57
C LEU A 23 0.91 -2.87 2.98
N LEU A 24 1.43 -4.08 3.05
CA LEU A 24 0.66 -5.24 3.54
C LEU A 24 0.26 -5.06 5.00
N ASN A 25 1.19 -4.62 5.85
CA ASN A 25 0.89 -4.38 7.25
C ASN A 25 -0.20 -3.31 7.43
N ASN A 26 -0.16 -2.25 6.64
CA ASN A 26 -1.20 -1.23 6.65
C ASN A 26 -2.55 -1.80 6.21
N ALA A 27 -2.56 -2.64 5.19
CA ALA A 27 -3.79 -3.27 4.70
C ALA A 27 -4.38 -4.21 5.76
N PHE A 28 -3.57 -5.05 6.39
CA PHE A 28 -4.03 -5.94 7.46
C PHE A 28 -4.57 -5.14 8.64
N TYR A 29 -3.90 -4.06 9.03
CA TYR A 29 -4.40 -3.20 10.09
C TYR A 29 -5.77 -2.61 9.74
N ALA A 30 -5.94 -2.12 8.53
CA ALA A 30 -7.20 -1.51 8.08
C ALA A 30 -8.36 -2.49 8.14
N VAL A 31 -8.18 -3.73 7.66
CA VAL A 31 -9.27 -4.72 7.68
C VAL A 31 -9.56 -5.21 9.09
N ASN A 32 -8.53 -5.34 9.93
CA ASN A 32 -8.73 -5.73 11.33
C ASN A 32 -9.50 -4.66 12.10
N GLU A 33 -9.19 -3.39 11.89
CA GLU A 33 -9.90 -2.29 12.54
C GLU A 33 -11.36 -2.23 12.10
N LYS A 34 -11.64 -2.41 10.81
CA LYS A 34 -13.00 -2.44 10.30
C LYS A 34 -13.81 -3.58 10.94
N LYS A 35 -13.21 -4.74 11.07
CA LYS A 35 -13.87 -5.88 11.69
C LYS A 35 -14.19 -5.62 13.17
N LYS A 36 -13.28 -4.99 13.90
CA LYS A 36 -13.50 -4.64 15.30
C LYS A 36 -14.61 -3.63 15.48
N LEU A 37 -14.74 -2.67 14.57
CA LEU A 37 -15.78 -1.65 14.65
C LEU A 37 -17.17 -2.17 14.28
N ASN A 38 -17.25 -3.29 13.56
CA ASN A 38 -18.49 -3.85 13.06
C ASN A 38 -18.58 -5.36 13.36
N PRO A 39 -18.52 -5.77 14.65
CA PRO A 39 -18.36 -7.19 14.98
C PRO A 39 -19.58 -8.05 14.66
N THR A 40 -20.76 -7.44 14.51
CA THR A 40 -22.00 -8.16 14.25
C THR A 40 -22.43 -8.14 12.79
N GLN A 41 -21.74 -7.36 11.94
CA GLN A 41 -22.08 -7.27 10.53
C GLN A 41 -21.30 -8.29 9.71
N PRO A 42 -21.91 -8.87 8.67
CA PRO A 42 -21.17 -9.72 7.75
C PRO A 42 -20.07 -8.93 7.07
N TYR A 43 -18.82 -9.35 7.28
CA TYR A 43 -17.66 -8.71 6.69
C TYR A 43 -16.52 -9.73 6.61
N ASP A 44 -16.01 -9.93 5.41
CA ASP A 44 -14.91 -10.84 5.17
C ASP A 44 -13.64 -10.00 4.89
N PRO A 45 -12.76 -9.82 5.89
CA PRO A 45 -11.53 -9.05 5.71
C PRO A 45 -10.70 -9.63 4.57
N THR A 46 -10.40 -8.81 3.57
CA THR A 46 -9.70 -9.25 2.37
C THR A 46 -8.58 -8.30 2.03
N VAL A 47 -7.38 -8.85 1.85
CA VAL A 47 -6.21 -8.15 1.34
C VAL A 47 -5.77 -8.87 0.07
N THR A 48 -5.58 -8.13 -1.01
CA THR A 48 -5.22 -8.69 -2.30
C THR A 48 -3.93 -8.07 -2.79
N ILE A 49 -3.01 -8.89 -3.25
CA ILE A 49 -1.80 -8.43 -3.94
C ILE A 49 -1.85 -8.92 -5.39
N SER A 50 -1.55 -8.03 -6.32
CA SER A 50 -1.51 -8.37 -7.74
C SER A 50 -0.36 -7.64 -8.42
N THR A 51 0.12 -8.21 -9.51
CA THR A 51 1.17 -7.61 -10.32
C THR A 51 0.72 -7.56 -11.77
N GLN A 52 1.18 -6.54 -12.48
CA GLN A 52 0.86 -6.37 -13.89
C GLN A 52 2.04 -5.73 -14.62
N LYS A 53 2.41 -6.30 -15.76
CA LYS A 53 3.45 -5.74 -16.61
C LYS A 53 2.83 -4.91 -17.72
N HIS A 54 3.37 -3.72 -17.90
CA HIS A 54 3.10 -2.86 -19.04
C HIS A 54 4.36 -2.74 -19.89
N ASP A 55 4.33 -2.00 -21.01
CA ASP A 55 5.47 -1.92 -21.93
C ASP A 55 6.77 -1.48 -21.25
N LYS A 56 6.69 -0.44 -20.42
CA LYS A 56 7.86 0.17 -19.79
C LYS A 56 7.80 0.19 -18.27
N THR A 57 6.76 -0.38 -17.69
CA THR A 57 6.56 -0.36 -16.24
C THR A 57 6.03 -1.67 -15.74
N ILE A 58 6.23 -1.90 -14.44
CA ILE A 58 5.62 -3.00 -13.70
C ILE A 58 4.83 -2.38 -12.56
N GLU A 59 3.60 -2.83 -12.38
CA GLU A 59 2.74 -2.40 -11.28
C GLU A 59 2.57 -3.51 -10.26
N ILE A 60 2.70 -3.15 -8.98
CA ILE A 60 2.40 -4.03 -7.86
C ILE A 60 1.29 -3.34 -7.06
N LYS A 61 0.12 -3.95 -7.00
CA LYS A 61 -1.04 -3.38 -6.34
C LYS A 61 -1.37 -4.16 -5.09
N ILE A 62 -1.55 -3.43 -3.99
CA ILE A 62 -1.95 -4.00 -2.71
C ILE A 62 -3.26 -3.33 -2.31
N ALA A 63 -4.33 -4.11 -2.31
CA ALA A 63 -5.68 -3.62 -2.06
C ALA A 63 -6.26 -4.24 -0.80
N ASP A 64 -7.09 -3.48 -0.09
CA ASP A 64 -7.82 -3.97 1.06
C ASP A 64 -9.28 -3.50 1.01
N ASN A 65 -10.16 -4.20 1.70
CA ASN A 65 -11.54 -3.82 1.87
C ASN A 65 -11.82 -3.24 3.27
N GLY A 66 -10.84 -2.55 3.84
CA GLY A 66 -10.97 -1.87 5.11
C GLY A 66 -11.80 -0.60 5.04
N ASN A 67 -11.58 0.31 5.97
CA ASN A 67 -12.38 1.53 6.06
C ASN A 67 -12.01 2.61 5.03
N GLY A 68 -10.94 2.42 4.29
CA GLY A 68 -10.45 3.44 3.38
C GLY A 68 -9.80 4.60 4.14
N ILE A 69 -9.42 5.62 3.38
CA ILE A 69 -8.76 6.81 3.92
C ILE A 69 -9.62 8.02 3.54
N PRO A 70 -10.02 8.86 4.50
CA PRO A 70 -10.79 10.07 4.19
C PRO A 70 -10.04 10.98 3.23
N ASP A 71 -10.75 11.65 2.33
CA ASP A 71 -10.15 12.57 1.36
C ASP A 71 -9.30 13.65 2.02
N THR A 72 -9.70 14.09 3.21
CA THR A 72 -8.96 15.10 3.96
C THR A 72 -7.57 14.63 4.40
N LEU A 73 -7.31 13.32 4.40
CA LEU A 73 -6.05 12.75 4.84
C LEU A 73 -5.18 12.24 3.70
N LYS A 74 -5.71 12.13 2.48
CA LYS A 74 -4.97 11.56 1.34
C LYS A 74 -3.62 12.21 1.10
N GLU A 75 -3.54 13.53 1.19
CA GLU A 75 -2.31 14.27 0.95
C GLU A 75 -1.34 14.19 2.12
N LYS A 76 -1.83 13.83 3.29
CA LYS A 76 -1.01 13.82 4.52
C LYS A 76 -0.36 12.48 4.82
N ILE A 77 -0.88 11.40 4.24
CA ILE A 77 -0.46 10.05 4.64
C ILE A 77 0.99 9.74 4.32
N PHE A 78 1.59 10.44 3.36
CA PHE A 78 3.01 10.26 3.01
C PHE A 78 3.94 11.21 3.77
N GLN A 79 3.40 12.07 4.64
CA GLN A 79 4.22 12.96 5.46
C GLN A 79 4.88 12.17 6.59
N PRO A 80 6.13 12.49 6.94
CA PRO A 80 6.79 11.84 8.07
C PRO A 80 5.99 12.01 9.36
N PHE A 81 5.96 10.95 10.15
CA PHE A 81 5.26 10.87 11.44
C PHE A 81 3.74 10.95 11.39
N PHE A 82 3.15 11.03 10.19
CA PHE A 82 1.70 10.97 10.09
C PHE A 82 1.23 9.53 10.31
N THR A 83 0.31 9.34 11.25
CA THR A 83 -0.33 8.04 11.49
C THR A 83 -1.68 8.23 12.16
N THR A 84 -2.65 7.37 11.80
CA THR A 84 -3.92 7.27 12.49
C THR A 84 -3.95 6.11 13.50
N LYS A 85 -2.85 5.34 13.58
CA LYS A 85 -2.75 4.22 14.52
C LYS A 85 -2.55 4.74 15.94
N PRO A 86 -3.05 4.01 16.96
CA PRO A 86 -2.80 4.39 18.35
C PRO A 86 -1.31 4.46 18.66
N THR A 87 -0.98 5.26 19.68
CA THR A 87 0.38 5.39 20.17
C THR A 87 0.99 4.00 20.45
N GLY A 88 2.19 3.77 19.93
CA GLY A 88 2.89 2.49 20.08
C GLY A 88 2.61 1.47 18.97
N GLN A 89 1.62 1.73 18.10
CA GLN A 89 1.28 0.81 17.00
C GLN A 89 1.75 1.31 15.64
N GLY A 90 2.29 2.51 15.55
CA GLY A 90 2.82 3.03 14.31
C GLY A 90 3.69 4.24 14.57
N THR A 91 4.78 4.37 13.79
CA THR A 91 5.71 5.49 13.92
C THR A 91 5.35 6.65 13.03
N GLY A 92 4.47 6.44 12.04
CA GLY A 92 4.18 7.44 11.03
C GLY A 92 5.25 7.56 9.96
N LEU A 93 6.24 6.65 9.95
CA LEU A 93 7.34 6.69 8.97
C LEU A 93 7.19 5.67 7.86
N GLY A 94 6.34 4.65 8.03
CA GLY A 94 6.23 3.56 7.05
C GLY A 94 5.88 4.02 5.65
N LEU A 95 4.84 4.84 5.51
CA LEU A 95 4.40 5.30 4.19
C LEU A 95 5.35 6.35 3.60
N SER A 96 5.90 7.25 4.42
CA SER A 96 6.85 8.23 3.91
C SER A 96 8.14 7.58 3.43
N LEU A 97 8.64 6.59 4.16
CA LEU A 97 9.82 5.82 3.74
C LEU A 97 9.53 5.02 2.48
N SER A 98 8.36 4.39 2.40
CA SER A 98 7.95 3.64 1.21
C SER A 98 7.87 4.56 -0.01
N TYR A 99 7.28 5.73 0.15
CA TYR A 99 7.20 6.74 -0.91
C TYR A 99 8.59 7.13 -1.41
N ASP A 100 9.51 7.41 -0.50
CA ASP A 100 10.87 7.81 -0.86
C ASP A 100 11.64 6.67 -1.54
N ILE A 101 11.50 5.44 -1.06
CA ILE A 101 12.15 4.28 -1.68
C ILE A 101 11.68 4.12 -3.13
N VAL A 102 10.37 4.20 -3.36
CA VAL A 102 9.81 4.01 -4.69
C VAL A 102 10.17 5.16 -5.62
N THR A 103 10.00 6.40 -5.16
CA THR A 103 10.17 7.57 -6.04
C THR A 103 11.62 7.98 -6.20
N LYS A 104 12.36 8.11 -5.11
CA LYS A 104 13.75 8.58 -5.14
C LYS A 104 14.73 7.44 -5.39
N GLY A 105 14.47 6.27 -4.82
CA GLY A 105 15.38 5.15 -4.94
C GLY A 105 15.22 4.33 -6.22
N HIS A 106 14.04 4.34 -6.82
CA HIS A 106 13.73 3.46 -7.97
C HIS A 106 13.09 4.20 -9.14
N ALA A 107 13.00 5.52 -9.08
CA ALA A 107 12.40 6.36 -10.14
C ALA A 107 10.98 5.91 -10.50
N GLY A 108 10.24 5.42 -9.52
CA GLY A 108 8.88 4.94 -9.70
C GLY A 108 7.84 5.90 -9.14
N GLU A 109 6.62 5.39 -9.04
CA GLU A 109 5.49 6.11 -8.45
C GLU A 109 4.80 5.24 -7.41
N LEU A 110 4.31 5.86 -6.35
CA LEU A 110 3.43 5.20 -5.39
C LEU A 110 2.09 5.92 -5.42
N LYS A 111 1.06 5.21 -5.88
CA LYS A 111 -0.28 5.75 -6.07
C LYS A 111 -1.23 5.23 -5.03
N LEU A 112 -2.21 6.04 -4.66
CA LEU A 112 -3.28 5.64 -3.75
C LEU A 112 -4.63 5.87 -4.41
N GLU A 113 -5.47 4.83 -4.40
CA GLU A 113 -6.89 4.93 -4.68
C GLU A 113 -7.63 4.50 -3.42
N THR A 114 -8.57 5.30 -2.96
CA THR A 114 -9.29 4.98 -1.72
C THR A 114 -10.71 5.53 -1.78
N THR A 115 -11.62 4.79 -1.16
CA THR A 115 -13.02 5.20 -0.97
C THR A 115 -13.37 4.97 0.49
N ALA A 116 -13.74 6.04 1.18
CA ALA A 116 -14.08 5.95 2.59
C ALA A 116 -15.19 4.90 2.80
N GLY A 117 -14.99 4.03 3.77
CA GLY A 117 -15.93 2.94 4.08
C GLY A 117 -15.79 1.71 3.20
N GLN A 118 -15.02 1.75 2.12
CA GLN A 118 -14.93 0.63 1.17
C GLN A 118 -13.54 0.02 1.06
N GLY A 119 -12.49 0.80 1.26
CA GLY A 119 -11.14 0.28 1.23
C GLY A 119 -10.13 1.16 0.52
N SER A 120 -8.93 0.66 0.39
CA SER A 120 -7.81 1.37 -0.23
C SER A 120 -7.00 0.44 -1.11
N ALA A 121 -6.34 1.01 -2.12
CA ALA A 121 -5.38 0.30 -2.95
C ALA A 121 -4.15 1.17 -3.14
N PHE A 122 -3.00 0.64 -2.78
CA PHE A 122 -1.70 1.26 -3.09
C PHE A 122 -1.10 0.55 -4.28
N THR A 123 -0.63 1.32 -5.25
CA THR A 123 0.01 0.78 -6.45
C THR A 123 1.44 1.29 -6.54
N ILE A 124 2.40 0.37 -6.57
CA ILE A 124 3.80 0.65 -6.82
C ILE A 124 4.01 0.53 -8.31
N VAL A 125 4.47 1.60 -8.97
CA VAL A 125 4.80 1.60 -10.40
C VAL A 125 6.30 1.72 -10.52
N LEU A 126 6.95 0.72 -11.12
CA LEU A 126 8.40 0.69 -11.28
C LEU A 126 8.78 0.63 -12.76
N PRO A 127 9.83 1.35 -13.19
CA PRO A 127 10.32 1.20 -14.56
C PRO A 127 10.83 -0.21 -14.78
N SER A 128 10.52 -0.79 -15.94
CA SER A 128 11.06 -2.09 -16.35
C SER A 128 12.18 -1.89 -17.37
N GLN A 129 13.01 -2.90 -17.48
CA GLN A 129 14.08 -2.92 -18.51
C GLN A 129 13.60 -3.55 -19.79
#